data_f7ba981cf34ca4084c6ef8eb75ac0222
#
_entry.id   f7ba981cf34ca4084c6ef8eb75ac0222
#
_cell.length_a   1.000
_cell.length_b   1.000
_cell.length_c   1.000
_cell.angle_alpha   90.00
_cell.angle_beta   90.00
_cell.angle_gamma   90.00
#
_symmetry.space_group_name_H-M   'P 1'
#
loop_
_entity.id
_entity.type
_entity.pdbx_description
1 polymer ?
#
loop_
_entity_poly.entity_id
_entity_poly.type
_entity_poly.pdbx_seq_one_letter_code
_entity_poly.pdbx_strand_id
1 'polypeptide(L)'
;MIRQTIFCFLVLASGVVFSNGNVSTKEKAALLDLYHSTKGTEWKVAWDIESPVSTWKGVKVEDNHVVGLNLFMNNLNGVLPESIGKLKHLTHLNLAFNSITGVLPKDIVKLKNLQVLRLEMNRIKGSLPLGIGQLQELRVFSMFNNFLSGSIPPTFGELKNLRELNLSSNNLKGIIPSSIGNLTKLEALGLFENNLEGDIPEEMGKLSELKELVLANNQLGGEIPTEFGQLASLKILQLQNNRFNSYKGLQEMDTRQFLVFDTDEKTFNPKFNEIQLQRTRMADTKFEDVDDNE
;
A
#
# COMPACT_ATOMS: atom_id res chain seq x y z
N MET A 1 -54.43 54.41 30.57
CA MET A 1 -54.11 53.87 29.23
C MET A 1 -52.72 53.21 29.27
N ILE A 2 -52.67 51.90 29.45
CA ILE A 2 -51.44 51.13 29.56
C ILE A 2 -51.28 50.42 28.24
N ARG A 3 -50.23 50.82 27.47
CA ARG A 3 -49.85 50.14 26.24
C ARG A 3 -49.00 48.92 26.61
N GLN A 4 -49.55 47.72 26.38
CA GLN A 4 -48.81 46.47 26.40
C GLN A 4 -48.08 46.29 25.06
N THR A 5 -46.75 46.27 25.11
CA THR A 5 -45.89 45.95 24.00
C THR A 5 -45.67 44.42 24.01
N ILE A 6 -46.24 43.74 23.03
CA ILE A 6 -46.03 42.28 22.83
C ILE A 6 -44.68 42.10 22.15
N PHE A 7 -43.72 41.51 22.86
CA PHE A 7 -42.45 41.03 22.29
C PHE A 7 -42.65 39.65 21.68
N CYS A 8 -42.71 39.57 20.36
CA CYS A 8 -42.62 38.30 19.66
C CYS A 8 -41.18 37.76 19.72
N PHE A 9 -40.93 36.73 20.50
CA PHE A 9 -39.71 35.96 20.44
C PHE A 9 -39.77 35.04 19.20
N LEU A 10 -39.00 35.39 18.16
CA LEU A 10 -38.71 34.50 17.04
C LEU A 10 -37.70 33.47 17.53
N VAL A 11 -38.17 32.31 17.87
CA VAL A 11 -37.29 31.12 18.08
C VAL A 11 -36.80 30.65 16.70
N LEU A 12 -35.59 31.04 16.33
CA LEU A 12 -34.87 30.42 15.24
C LEU A 12 -34.53 28.98 15.65
N ALA A 13 -35.38 28.02 15.28
CA ALA A 13 -35.07 26.62 15.30
C ALA A 13 -33.93 26.42 14.28
N SER A 14 -32.69 26.38 14.76
CA SER A 14 -31.57 25.80 13.98
C SER A 14 -31.88 24.33 13.76
N GLY A 15 -32.52 24.04 12.65
CA GLY A 15 -32.68 22.67 12.18
C GLY A 15 -31.29 22.10 11.98
N VAL A 16 -30.90 21.20 12.88
CA VAL A 16 -29.81 20.26 12.60
C VAL A 16 -30.31 19.43 11.43
N VAL A 17 -29.88 19.78 10.24
CA VAL A 17 -30.06 18.95 9.05
C VAL A 17 -29.19 17.72 9.29
N PHE A 18 -29.78 16.66 9.85
CA PHE A 18 -29.20 15.35 9.75
C PHE A 18 -29.08 15.05 8.26
N SER A 19 -27.91 15.21 7.71
CA SER A 19 -27.59 14.73 6.38
C SER A 19 -27.94 13.23 6.39
N ASN A 20 -29.07 12.88 5.75
CA ASN A 20 -29.36 11.49 5.45
C ASN A 20 -28.18 11.01 4.60
N GLY A 21 -27.31 10.16 5.15
CA GLY A 21 -26.04 9.70 4.58
C GLY A 21 -26.19 8.95 3.24
N ASN A 22 -26.84 9.59 2.28
CA ASN A 22 -27.04 9.09 0.95
C ASN A 22 -25.80 9.41 0.10
N VAL A 23 -24.94 8.41 0.00
CA VAL A 23 -23.86 8.38 -0.98
C VAL A 23 -24.41 8.66 -2.39
N SER A 24 -23.66 9.34 -3.21
CA SER A 24 -24.05 9.65 -4.57
C SER A 24 -24.41 8.37 -5.37
N THR A 25 -25.37 8.48 -6.31
CA THR A 25 -25.74 7.35 -7.17
C THR A 25 -24.56 6.78 -7.95
N LYS A 26 -23.55 7.61 -8.27
CA LYS A 26 -22.34 7.18 -8.97
C LYS A 26 -21.44 6.32 -8.08
N GLU A 27 -21.29 6.67 -6.80
CA GLU A 27 -20.49 5.89 -5.85
C GLU A 27 -21.21 4.61 -5.46
N LYS A 28 -22.54 4.65 -5.20
CA LYS A 28 -23.34 3.43 -4.98
C LYS A 28 -23.21 2.48 -6.18
N ALA A 29 -23.33 2.97 -7.41
CA ALA A 29 -23.16 2.14 -8.61
C ALA A 29 -21.76 1.52 -8.70
N ALA A 30 -20.70 2.25 -8.35
CA ALA A 30 -19.33 1.71 -8.35
C ALA A 30 -19.15 0.58 -7.30
N LEU A 31 -19.78 0.72 -6.13
CA LEU A 31 -19.77 -0.35 -5.12
C LEU A 31 -20.58 -1.57 -5.57
N LEU A 32 -21.73 -1.36 -6.22
CA LEU A 32 -22.54 -2.45 -6.80
C LEU A 32 -21.78 -3.17 -7.92
N ASP A 33 -21.07 -2.43 -8.77
CA ASP A 33 -20.21 -3.03 -9.79
C ASP A 33 -19.14 -3.93 -9.14
N LEU A 34 -18.50 -3.47 -8.05
CA LEU A 34 -17.55 -4.29 -7.28
C LEU A 34 -18.23 -5.54 -6.71
N TYR A 35 -19.40 -5.38 -6.09
CA TYR A 35 -20.18 -6.48 -5.52
C TYR A 35 -20.47 -7.55 -6.57
N HIS A 36 -20.98 -7.16 -7.73
CA HIS A 36 -21.33 -8.10 -8.80
C HIS A 36 -20.09 -8.72 -9.46
N SER A 37 -19.07 -7.92 -9.74
CA SER A 37 -17.84 -8.40 -10.41
C SER A 37 -16.98 -9.32 -9.55
N THR A 38 -17.18 -9.30 -8.23
CA THR A 38 -16.46 -10.16 -7.27
C THR A 38 -17.35 -11.16 -6.55
N LYS A 39 -18.53 -11.47 -7.12
CA LYS A 39 -19.51 -12.44 -6.60
C LYS A 39 -19.97 -12.13 -5.17
N GLY A 40 -20.49 -10.94 -4.97
CA GLY A 40 -20.88 -10.42 -3.65
C GLY A 40 -21.80 -11.32 -2.85
N THR A 41 -22.65 -12.13 -3.50
CA THR A 41 -23.51 -13.14 -2.84
C THR A 41 -22.73 -14.31 -2.22
N GLU A 42 -21.47 -14.52 -2.65
CA GLU A 42 -20.58 -15.57 -2.12
C GLU A 42 -19.59 -15.03 -1.08
N TRP A 43 -19.63 -13.72 -0.75
CA TRP A 43 -18.76 -13.15 0.26
C TRP A 43 -19.06 -13.70 1.65
N LYS A 44 -18.07 -13.74 2.53
CA LYS A 44 -18.29 -14.15 3.93
C LYS A 44 -19.28 -13.23 4.63
N VAL A 45 -19.18 -11.93 4.37
CA VAL A 45 -20.12 -10.91 4.81
C VAL A 45 -20.63 -10.17 3.58
N ALA A 46 -21.75 -10.66 3.03
CA ALA A 46 -22.40 -10.04 1.88
C ALA A 46 -23.11 -8.75 2.30
N TRP A 47 -23.15 -7.79 1.37
CA TRP A 47 -23.95 -6.58 1.58
C TRP A 47 -25.44 -6.85 1.34
N ASP A 48 -26.30 -6.28 2.19
CA ASP A 48 -27.71 -6.07 1.84
C ASP A 48 -27.79 -4.85 0.92
N ILE A 49 -27.83 -5.11 -0.40
CA ILE A 49 -27.78 -4.06 -1.43
C ILE A 49 -29.01 -3.16 -1.48
N GLU A 50 -30.11 -3.58 -0.83
CA GLU A 50 -31.33 -2.75 -0.69
C GLU A 50 -31.21 -1.74 0.46
N SER A 51 -30.33 -2.02 1.43
CA SER A 51 -30.06 -1.13 2.56
C SER A 51 -29.20 0.08 2.17
N PRO A 52 -29.19 1.16 2.97
CA PRO A 52 -28.29 2.30 2.76
C PRO A 52 -26.81 1.90 2.75
N VAL A 53 -26.01 2.49 1.86
CA VAL A 53 -24.57 2.20 1.70
C VAL A 53 -23.79 2.35 3.01
N SER A 54 -24.18 3.29 3.87
CA SER A 54 -23.55 3.52 5.19
C SER A 54 -23.69 2.34 6.15
N THR A 55 -24.59 1.39 5.87
CA THR A 55 -24.78 0.17 6.67
C THR A 55 -24.00 -1.02 6.12
N TRP A 56 -23.39 -0.89 4.93
CA TRP A 56 -22.67 -1.99 4.31
C TRP A 56 -21.35 -2.26 5.04
N LYS A 57 -21.17 -3.48 5.51
CA LYS A 57 -19.96 -3.84 6.26
C LYS A 57 -18.70 -3.54 5.47
N GLY A 58 -17.76 -2.84 6.12
CA GLY A 58 -16.50 -2.45 5.51
C GLY A 58 -16.57 -1.19 4.64
N VAL A 59 -17.72 -0.56 4.48
CA VAL A 59 -17.85 0.74 3.80
C VAL A 59 -17.88 1.85 4.85
N LYS A 60 -16.95 2.79 4.76
CA LYS A 60 -16.93 4.01 5.57
C LYS A 60 -17.44 5.18 4.74
N VAL A 61 -18.46 5.86 5.27
CA VAL A 61 -19.07 7.04 4.62
C VAL A 61 -18.87 8.25 5.53
N GLU A 62 -18.32 9.33 4.96
CA GLU A 62 -18.19 10.64 5.60
C GLU A 62 -18.69 11.71 4.61
N ASP A 63 -19.43 12.70 5.08
CA ASP A 63 -19.97 13.81 4.27
C ASP A 63 -20.67 13.35 2.98
N ASN A 64 -21.41 12.23 3.05
CA ASN A 64 -22.11 11.57 1.92
C ASN A 64 -21.17 10.99 0.84
N HIS A 65 -19.88 10.77 1.16
CA HIS A 65 -18.91 10.15 0.25
C HIS A 65 -18.34 8.88 0.86
N VAL A 66 -18.00 7.93 -0.01
CA VAL A 66 -17.26 6.73 0.38
C VAL A 66 -15.79 7.11 0.55
N VAL A 67 -15.31 7.10 1.80
CA VAL A 67 -13.93 7.44 2.16
C VAL A 67 -13.08 6.23 2.51
N GLY A 68 -13.70 5.10 2.86
CA GLY A 68 -13.01 3.86 3.18
C GLY A 68 -13.74 2.64 2.66
N LEU A 69 -12.97 1.64 2.22
CA LEU A 69 -13.48 0.34 1.81
C LEU A 69 -12.53 -0.75 2.33
N ASN A 70 -12.97 -1.47 3.36
CA ASN A 70 -12.24 -2.58 3.96
C ASN A 70 -13.02 -3.88 3.83
N LEU A 71 -12.62 -4.72 2.87
CA LEU A 71 -13.18 -6.05 2.62
C LEU A 71 -12.10 -7.12 2.76
N PHE A 72 -11.21 -6.94 3.73
CA PHE A 72 -10.16 -7.87 4.09
C PHE A 72 -10.73 -9.27 4.34
N MET A 73 -10.13 -10.29 3.74
CA MET A 73 -10.43 -11.71 3.95
C MET A 73 -11.93 -12.05 3.81
N ASN A 74 -12.64 -11.43 2.88
CA ASN A 74 -14.09 -11.53 2.71
C ASN A 74 -14.54 -12.44 1.55
N ASN A 75 -13.65 -13.28 1.00
CA ASN A 75 -13.95 -14.21 -0.11
C ASN A 75 -14.37 -13.54 -1.43
N LEU A 76 -13.85 -12.34 -1.71
CA LEU A 76 -14.04 -11.70 -3.02
C LEU A 76 -13.43 -12.58 -4.12
N ASN A 77 -14.22 -12.92 -5.14
CA ASN A 77 -13.77 -13.79 -6.24
C ASN A 77 -14.23 -13.23 -7.58
N GLY A 78 -13.30 -12.72 -8.37
CA GLY A 78 -13.58 -12.11 -9.67
C GLY A 78 -12.60 -11.00 -9.99
N VAL A 79 -13.05 -9.91 -10.61
CA VAL A 79 -12.17 -8.83 -11.09
C VAL A 79 -12.54 -7.49 -10.46
N LEU A 80 -11.54 -6.63 -10.25
CA LEU A 80 -11.79 -5.25 -9.87
C LEU A 80 -12.35 -4.48 -11.07
N PRO A 81 -13.52 -3.81 -10.94
CA PRO A 81 -14.09 -3.07 -12.04
C PRO A 81 -13.41 -1.70 -12.22
N GLU A 82 -13.38 -1.19 -13.44
CA GLU A 82 -12.86 0.17 -13.72
C GLU A 82 -13.63 1.26 -12.95
N SER A 83 -14.90 0.99 -12.63
CA SER A 83 -15.73 1.93 -11.87
C SER A 83 -15.24 2.20 -10.46
N ILE A 84 -14.29 1.40 -9.90
CA ILE A 84 -13.64 1.70 -8.63
C ILE A 84 -13.03 3.12 -8.62
N GLY A 85 -12.51 3.56 -9.78
CA GLY A 85 -11.98 4.91 -9.97
C GLY A 85 -13.02 6.04 -9.88
N LYS A 86 -14.31 5.73 -9.68
CA LYS A 86 -15.38 6.73 -9.45
C LYS A 86 -15.48 7.12 -7.97
N LEU A 87 -14.89 6.35 -7.05
CA LEU A 87 -14.88 6.63 -5.61
C LEU A 87 -13.82 7.71 -5.28
N LYS A 88 -14.06 8.93 -5.74
CA LYS A 88 -13.06 10.01 -5.75
C LYS A 88 -12.59 10.48 -4.36
N HIS A 89 -13.39 10.22 -3.33
CA HIS A 89 -13.11 10.59 -1.95
C HIS A 89 -12.44 9.45 -1.17
N LEU A 90 -12.23 8.28 -1.83
CA LEU A 90 -11.63 7.12 -1.18
C LEU A 90 -10.20 7.42 -0.72
N THR A 91 -9.95 7.25 0.56
CA THR A 91 -8.65 7.38 1.22
C THR A 91 -8.03 6.03 1.54
N HIS A 92 -8.86 5.02 1.83
CA HIS A 92 -8.43 3.68 2.21
C HIS A 92 -9.13 2.63 1.37
N LEU A 93 -8.35 1.78 0.71
CA LEU A 93 -8.84 0.60 -0.02
C LEU A 93 -8.05 -0.63 0.45
N ASN A 94 -8.73 -1.48 1.21
CA ASN A 94 -8.18 -2.76 1.67
C ASN A 94 -9.05 -3.92 1.17
N LEU A 95 -8.52 -4.67 0.20
CA LEU A 95 -9.12 -5.88 -0.35
C LEU A 95 -8.16 -7.07 -0.23
N ALA A 96 -7.23 -7.02 0.71
CA ALA A 96 -6.23 -8.06 0.92
C ALA A 96 -6.84 -9.40 1.33
N PHE A 97 -6.10 -10.48 1.10
CA PHE A 97 -6.49 -11.85 1.46
C PHE A 97 -7.83 -12.29 0.84
N ASN A 98 -7.96 -12.10 -0.47
CA ASN A 98 -9.12 -12.51 -1.25
C ASN A 98 -8.70 -13.38 -2.46
N SER A 99 -9.61 -13.60 -3.39
CA SER A 99 -9.35 -14.35 -4.62
C SER A 99 -9.55 -13.47 -5.87
N ILE A 100 -9.21 -12.19 -5.77
CA ILE A 100 -9.36 -11.22 -6.87
C ILE A 100 -8.37 -11.57 -7.97
N THR A 101 -8.87 -11.63 -9.21
CA THR A 101 -8.13 -11.98 -10.41
C THR A 101 -8.08 -10.80 -11.40
N GLY A 102 -7.56 -11.06 -12.62
CA GLY A 102 -7.52 -10.03 -13.67
C GLY A 102 -6.37 -9.05 -13.46
N VAL A 103 -6.52 -7.84 -14.01
CA VAL A 103 -5.52 -6.79 -13.94
C VAL A 103 -5.96 -5.67 -12.99
N LEU A 104 -4.99 -4.94 -12.45
CA LEU A 104 -5.31 -3.72 -11.70
C LEU A 104 -5.95 -2.70 -12.65
N PRO A 105 -7.18 -2.22 -12.37
CA PRO A 105 -7.88 -1.29 -13.24
C PRO A 105 -7.06 -0.03 -13.51
N LYS A 106 -7.02 0.44 -14.75
CA LYS A 106 -6.31 1.68 -15.09
C LYS A 106 -6.89 2.89 -14.36
N ASP A 107 -8.18 2.85 -14.07
CA ASP A 107 -8.89 3.93 -13.38
C ASP A 107 -8.54 4.05 -11.89
N ILE A 108 -7.79 3.10 -11.32
CA ILE A 108 -7.28 3.18 -9.94
C ILE A 108 -6.49 4.48 -9.71
N VAL A 109 -5.76 4.95 -10.72
CA VAL A 109 -4.96 6.20 -10.66
C VAL A 109 -5.82 7.48 -10.56
N LYS A 110 -7.13 7.35 -10.70
CA LYS A 110 -8.08 8.45 -10.53
C LYS A 110 -8.45 8.71 -9.06
N LEU A 111 -8.05 7.82 -8.15
CA LEU A 111 -8.30 7.92 -6.70
C LEU A 111 -7.29 8.86 -6.05
N LYS A 112 -7.36 10.16 -6.35
CA LYS A 112 -6.33 11.13 -5.98
C LYS A 112 -6.14 11.33 -4.47
N ASN A 113 -7.16 11.00 -3.67
CA ASN A 113 -7.14 11.10 -2.21
C ASN A 113 -6.67 9.80 -1.53
N LEU A 114 -6.35 8.76 -2.33
CA LEU A 114 -5.99 7.44 -1.78
C LEU A 114 -4.67 7.53 -1.01
N GLN A 115 -4.70 7.13 0.25
CA GLN A 115 -3.56 7.07 1.17
C GLN A 115 -3.09 5.64 1.40
N VAL A 116 -4.01 4.70 1.41
CA VAL A 116 -3.71 3.27 1.64
C VAL A 116 -4.34 2.43 0.55
N LEU A 117 -3.51 1.63 -0.12
CA LEU A 117 -3.92 0.60 -1.07
C LEU A 117 -3.32 -0.75 -0.66
N ARG A 118 -4.18 -1.66 -0.19
CA ARG A 118 -3.82 -3.02 0.19
C ARG A 118 -4.56 -4.03 -0.66
N LEU A 119 -3.83 -4.77 -1.47
CA LEU A 119 -4.32 -5.79 -2.40
C LEU A 119 -3.50 -7.08 -2.28
N GLU A 120 -2.69 -7.22 -1.24
CA GLU A 120 -1.84 -8.38 -1.03
C GLU A 120 -2.63 -9.68 -0.92
N MET A 121 -1.97 -10.81 -1.16
CA MET A 121 -2.56 -12.16 -1.06
C MET A 121 -3.84 -12.31 -1.91
N ASN A 122 -3.71 -11.97 -3.19
CA ASN A 122 -4.73 -12.11 -4.22
C ASN A 122 -4.16 -12.86 -5.45
N ARG A 123 -4.85 -12.79 -6.58
CA ARG A 123 -4.45 -13.41 -7.85
C ARG A 123 -4.40 -12.38 -8.98
N ILE A 124 -4.07 -11.13 -8.67
CA ILE A 124 -4.00 -10.02 -9.62
C ILE A 124 -2.76 -10.21 -10.49
N LYS A 125 -2.93 -10.06 -11.81
CA LYS A 125 -1.88 -10.27 -12.80
C LYS A 125 -1.66 -9.03 -13.68
N GLY A 126 -0.68 -9.13 -14.59
CA GLY A 126 -0.36 -8.06 -15.53
C GLY A 126 0.52 -6.98 -14.92
N SER A 127 0.70 -5.88 -15.61
CA SER A 127 1.64 -4.82 -15.23
C SER A 127 1.00 -3.75 -14.34
N LEU A 128 1.83 -3.13 -13.53
CA LEU A 128 1.46 -1.93 -12.75
C LEU A 128 1.16 -0.76 -13.69
N PRO A 129 0.13 0.06 -13.42
CA PRO A 129 -0.23 1.19 -14.27
C PRO A 129 0.88 2.25 -14.31
N LEU A 130 1.26 2.71 -15.50
CA LEU A 130 2.25 3.79 -15.67
C LEU A 130 1.85 5.11 -14.99
N GLY A 131 0.56 5.33 -14.79
CA GLY A 131 0.04 6.53 -14.11
C GLY A 131 0.04 6.43 -12.58
N ILE A 132 0.65 5.42 -11.97
CA ILE A 132 0.61 5.21 -10.52
C ILE A 132 1.10 6.42 -9.72
N GLY A 133 2.10 7.13 -10.24
CA GLY A 133 2.62 8.36 -9.65
C GLY A 133 1.59 9.48 -9.46
N GLN A 134 0.41 9.37 -10.06
CA GLN A 134 -0.68 10.34 -9.87
C GLN A 134 -1.36 10.24 -8.49
N LEU A 135 -1.10 9.18 -7.71
CA LEU A 135 -1.67 8.97 -6.36
C LEU A 135 -0.82 9.71 -5.31
N GLN A 136 -0.77 11.03 -5.40
CA GLN A 136 0.15 11.87 -4.63
C GLN A 136 -0.02 11.78 -3.10
N GLU A 137 -1.20 11.38 -2.62
CA GLU A 137 -1.48 11.22 -1.19
C GLU A 137 -1.12 9.83 -0.66
N LEU A 138 -0.66 8.91 -1.55
CA LEU A 138 -0.42 7.51 -1.19
C LEU A 138 0.74 7.39 -0.20
N ARG A 139 0.49 6.66 0.89
CA ARG A 139 1.43 6.37 1.97
C ARG A 139 1.77 4.88 2.04
N VAL A 140 0.81 4.03 1.73
CA VAL A 140 0.98 2.57 1.74
C VAL A 140 0.52 2.00 0.41
N PHE A 141 1.41 1.26 -0.25
CA PHE A 141 1.10 0.49 -1.45
C PHE A 141 1.59 -0.94 -1.25
N SER A 142 0.66 -1.87 -1.06
CA SER A 142 0.97 -3.28 -0.88
C SER A 142 0.21 -4.16 -1.86
N MET A 143 0.97 -4.94 -2.64
CA MET A 143 0.46 -5.96 -3.56
C MET A 143 1.30 -7.24 -3.49
N PHE A 144 1.91 -7.51 -2.34
CA PHE A 144 2.73 -8.72 -2.21
C PHE A 144 1.88 -9.99 -2.41
N ASN A 145 2.53 -11.06 -2.84
CA ASN A 145 1.89 -12.36 -3.13
C ASN A 145 0.69 -12.21 -4.08
N ASN A 146 1.03 -11.83 -5.32
CA ASN A 146 0.15 -11.74 -6.47
C ASN A 146 0.87 -12.32 -7.70
N PHE A 147 0.34 -12.09 -8.91
CA PHE A 147 0.94 -12.52 -10.18
C PHE A 147 1.31 -11.33 -11.07
N LEU A 148 1.72 -10.21 -10.45
CA LEU A 148 2.14 -9.01 -11.19
C LEU A 148 3.36 -9.33 -12.07
N SER A 149 3.41 -8.74 -13.25
CA SER A 149 4.48 -8.92 -14.22
C SER A 149 4.88 -7.59 -14.86
N GLY A 150 5.88 -7.62 -15.76
CA GLY A 150 6.43 -6.39 -16.32
C GLY A 150 7.38 -5.69 -15.37
N SER A 151 7.70 -4.43 -15.61
CA SER A 151 8.65 -3.64 -14.83
C SER A 151 7.99 -2.79 -13.75
N ILE A 152 8.77 -2.38 -12.76
CA ILE A 152 8.36 -1.35 -11.80
C ILE A 152 8.34 0.00 -12.53
N PRO A 153 7.19 0.70 -12.62
CA PRO A 153 7.11 1.98 -13.30
C PRO A 153 7.98 3.04 -12.62
N PRO A 154 8.81 3.80 -13.36
CA PRO A 154 9.59 4.90 -12.80
C PRO A 154 8.74 5.99 -12.11
N THR A 155 7.48 6.09 -12.48
CA THR A 155 6.53 7.04 -11.87
C THR A 155 6.21 6.75 -10.39
N PHE A 156 6.60 5.58 -9.84
CA PHE A 156 6.59 5.39 -8.39
C PHE A 156 7.40 6.47 -7.66
N GLY A 157 8.53 6.92 -8.23
CA GLY A 157 9.35 7.99 -7.65
C GLY A 157 8.67 9.36 -7.52
N GLU A 158 7.45 9.50 -8.03
CA GLU A 158 6.61 10.69 -7.89
C GLU A 158 5.78 10.68 -6.59
N LEU A 159 5.67 9.54 -5.90
CA LEU A 159 4.83 9.33 -4.70
C LEU A 159 5.53 9.84 -3.43
N LYS A 160 5.70 11.16 -3.30
CA LYS A 160 6.53 11.78 -2.25
C LYS A 160 6.05 11.54 -0.80
N ASN A 161 4.83 11.04 -0.64
CA ASN A 161 4.29 10.69 0.68
C ASN A 161 4.37 9.20 1.01
N LEU A 162 4.90 8.37 0.07
CA LEU A 162 4.95 6.92 0.24
C LEU A 162 5.91 6.54 1.38
N ARG A 163 5.42 5.71 2.30
CA ARG A 163 6.16 5.15 3.44
C ARG A 163 6.40 3.66 3.31
N GLU A 164 5.46 2.95 2.70
CA GLU A 164 5.54 1.51 2.48
C GLU A 164 5.29 1.18 1.01
N LEU A 165 6.24 0.48 0.39
CA LEU A 165 6.10 -0.12 -0.93
C LEU A 165 6.42 -1.61 -0.82
N ASN A 166 5.39 -2.46 -0.92
CA ASN A 166 5.58 -3.90 -0.88
C ASN A 166 5.04 -4.58 -2.14
N LEU A 167 5.96 -5.05 -2.98
CA LEU A 167 5.71 -5.77 -4.22
C LEU A 167 6.30 -7.19 -4.18
N SER A 168 6.64 -7.69 -3.01
CA SER A 168 7.27 -9.01 -2.80
C SER A 168 6.40 -10.15 -3.36
N SER A 169 7.03 -11.27 -3.68
CA SER A 169 6.40 -12.49 -4.19
C SER A 169 5.45 -12.22 -5.36
N ASN A 170 6.06 -11.76 -6.46
CA ASN A 170 5.41 -11.48 -7.75
C ASN A 170 6.30 -11.96 -8.91
N ASN A 171 5.94 -11.65 -10.17
CA ASN A 171 6.70 -11.98 -11.37
C ASN A 171 7.26 -10.73 -12.05
N LEU A 172 7.61 -9.69 -11.26
CA LEU A 172 8.18 -8.44 -11.78
C LEU A 172 9.58 -8.68 -12.34
N LYS A 173 9.94 -7.97 -13.42
CA LYS A 173 11.21 -8.10 -14.12
C LYS A 173 11.80 -6.75 -14.49
N GLY A 174 13.04 -6.76 -15.02
CA GLY A 174 13.78 -5.57 -15.34
C GLY A 174 14.40 -4.93 -14.11
N ILE A 175 14.80 -3.68 -14.20
CA ILE A 175 15.60 -3.00 -13.19
C ILE A 175 14.74 -2.36 -12.09
N ILE A 176 15.34 -2.11 -10.94
CA ILE A 176 14.81 -1.18 -9.94
C ILE A 176 15.03 0.24 -10.48
N PRO A 177 13.99 1.06 -10.71
CA PRO A 177 14.18 2.41 -11.23
C PRO A 177 14.94 3.30 -10.25
N SER A 178 15.89 4.10 -10.73
CA SER A 178 16.64 5.06 -9.91
C SER A 178 15.74 6.10 -9.22
N SER A 179 14.57 6.36 -9.82
CA SER A 179 13.55 7.25 -9.27
C SER A 179 13.00 6.80 -7.91
N ILE A 180 13.15 5.51 -7.52
CA ILE A 180 12.81 5.03 -6.18
C ILE A 180 13.57 5.82 -5.10
N GLY A 181 14.82 6.22 -5.36
CA GLY A 181 15.59 7.09 -4.47
C GLY A 181 14.98 8.47 -4.20
N ASN A 182 13.93 8.85 -4.94
CA ASN A 182 13.18 10.07 -4.70
C ASN A 182 12.11 9.96 -3.58
N LEU A 183 11.88 8.75 -3.05
CA LEU A 183 10.87 8.46 -2.02
C LEU A 183 11.46 8.70 -0.62
N THR A 184 11.87 9.92 -0.32
CA THR A 184 12.64 10.23 0.90
C THR A 184 11.93 9.93 2.22
N LYS A 185 10.61 9.69 2.20
CA LYS A 185 9.81 9.26 3.37
C LYS A 185 9.59 7.75 3.41
N LEU A 186 10.21 6.99 2.49
CA LEU A 186 10.02 5.53 2.46
C LEU A 186 10.67 4.89 3.67
N GLU A 187 9.87 4.13 4.41
CA GLU A 187 10.27 3.41 5.61
C GLU A 187 10.48 1.91 5.35
N ALA A 188 9.72 1.34 4.41
CA ALA A 188 9.84 -0.07 4.04
C ALA A 188 9.75 -0.26 2.53
N LEU A 189 10.72 -1.03 1.98
CA LEU A 189 10.75 -1.47 0.59
C LEU A 189 10.87 -2.99 0.52
N GLY A 190 9.81 -3.66 0.08
CA GLY A 190 9.76 -5.10 -0.15
C GLY A 190 9.69 -5.43 -1.63
N LEU A 191 10.74 -6.07 -2.15
CA LEU A 191 10.83 -6.59 -3.52
C LEU A 191 11.25 -8.07 -3.53
N PHE A 192 11.18 -8.74 -2.38
CA PHE A 192 11.51 -10.15 -2.21
C PHE A 192 10.83 -11.03 -3.26
N GLU A 193 11.55 -12.06 -3.72
CA GLU A 193 10.98 -13.11 -4.60
C GLU A 193 10.27 -12.53 -5.84
N ASN A 194 11.11 -11.99 -6.74
CA ASN A 194 10.73 -11.47 -8.05
C ASN A 194 11.81 -11.88 -9.10
N ASN A 195 11.69 -11.37 -10.31
CA ASN A 195 12.64 -11.60 -11.40
C ASN A 195 13.40 -10.31 -11.76
N LEU A 196 13.64 -9.44 -10.75
CA LEU A 196 14.35 -8.18 -10.95
C LEU A 196 15.83 -8.43 -11.23
N GLU A 197 16.41 -7.64 -12.13
CA GLU A 197 17.78 -7.76 -12.62
C GLU A 197 18.50 -6.41 -12.66
N GLY A 198 19.78 -6.41 -13.02
CA GLY A 198 20.59 -5.19 -13.05
C GLY A 198 21.07 -4.77 -11.68
N ASP A 199 21.65 -3.58 -11.60
CA ASP A 199 22.29 -3.07 -10.41
C ASP A 199 21.28 -2.41 -9.46
N ILE A 200 21.61 -2.35 -8.18
CA ILE A 200 20.87 -1.52 -7.22
C ILE A 200 21.25 -0.05 -7.50
N PRO A 201 20.27 0.85 -7.73
CA PRO A 201 20.56 2.26 -7.96
C PRO A 201 21.22 2.93 -6.76
N GLU A 202 22.31 3.69 -6.98
CA GLU A 202 22.98 4.47 -5.94
C GLU A 202 22.06 5.49 -5.26
N GLU A 203 21.07 6.00 -6.00
CA GLU A 203 20.08 6.95 -5.50
C GLU A 203 19.27 6.40 -4.32
N MET A 204 19.22 5.08 -4.13
CA MET A 204 18.55 4.48 -2.97
C MET A 204 19.26 4.84 -1.65
N GLY A 205 20.54 5.23 -1.68
CA GLY A 205 21.24 5.79 -0.52
C GLY A 205 20.60 7.05 0.06
N LYS A 206 19.76 7.76 -0.71
CA LYS A 206 19.01 8.96 -0.27
C LYS A 206 17.81 8.66 0.64
N LEU A 207 17.45 7.39 0.81
CA LEU A 207 16.27 6.94 1.59
C LEU A 207 16.58 6.93 3.10
N SER A 208 16.85 8.09 3.68
CA SER A 208 17.32 8.23 5.07
C SER A 208 16.31 7.72 6.13
N GLU A 209 15.03 7.66 5.81
CA GLU A 209 13.98 7.11 6.69
C GLU A 209 13.79 5.59 6.53
N LEU A 210 14.50 4.95 5.58
CA LEU A 210 14.33 3.53 5.28
C LEU A 210 14.80 2.66 6.45
N LYS A 211 13.87 1.84 6.96
CA LYS A 211 14.07 0.90 8.07
C LYS A 211 14.18 -0.53 7.59
N GLU A 212 13.50 -0.85 6.50
CA GLU A 212 13.42 -2.20 5.95
C GLU A 212 13.70 -2.19 4.45
N LEU A 213 14.70 -2.95 4.02
CA LEU A 213 15.05 -3.19 2.62
C LEU A 213 15.18 -4.69 2.37
N VAL A 214 14.22 -5.24 1.62
CA VAL A 214 14.15 -6.67 1.32
C VAL A 214 14.18 -6.87 -0.20
N LEU A 215 15.36 -7.25 -0.71
CA LEU A 215 15.64 -7.49 -2.13
C LEU A 215 15.97 -8.96 -2.43
N ALA A 216 15.96 -9.80 -1.42
CA ALA A 216 16.35 -11.22 -1.54
C ALA A 216 15.53 -11.98 -2.58
N ASN A 217 16.08 -13.07 -3.12
CA ASN A 217 15.46 -13.93 -4.12
C ASN A 217 15.09 -13.17 -5.41
N ASN A 218 16.09 -12.57 -6.04
CA ASN A 218 15.98 -11.88 -7.33
C ASN A 218 17.18 -12.26 -8.23
N GLN A 219 17.37 -11.53 -9.31
CA GLN A 219 18.51 -11.68 -10.23
C GLN A 219 19.37 -10.41 -10.25
N LEU A 220 19.30 -9.58 -9.18
CA LEU A 220 20.07 -8.34 -9.04
C LEU A 220 21.57 -8.65 -9.03
N GLY A 221 22.36 -7.81 -9.67
CA GLY A 221 23.80 -7.99 -9.84
C GLY A 221 24.61 -6.76 -9.47
N GLY A 222 25.81 -6.68 -10.03
CA GLY A 222 26.73 -5.58 -9.80
C GLY A 222 27.26 -5.49 -8.36
N GLU A 223 27.68 -4.31 -7.96
CA GLU A 223 28.16 -4.02 -6.61
C GLU A 223 27.05 -3.43 -5.75
N ILE A 224 27.11 -3.67 -4.45
CA ILE A 224 26.25 -2.95 -3.51
C ILE A 224 26.75 -1.50 -3.42
N PRO A 225 25.88 -0.48 -3.64
CA PRO A 225 26.29 0.91 -3.64
C PRO A 225 26.93 1.36 -2.31
N THR A 226 28.01 2.12 -2.37
CA THR A 226 28.66 2.71 -1.19
C THR A 226 27.77 3.70 -0.47
N GLU A 227 26.81 4.30 -1.20
CA GLU A 227 25.76 5.20 -0.71
C GLU A 227 24.85 4.56 0.33
N PHE A 228 24.85 3.22 0.43
CA PHE A 228 24.14 2.51 1.49
C PHE A 228 24.65 2.85 2.88
N GLY A 229 25.90 3.31 3.03
CA GLY A 229 26.41 3.90 4.25
C GLY A 229 25.58 5.09 4.78
N GLN A 230 24.79 5.73 3.93
CA GLN A 230 23.91 6.85 4.29
C GLN A 230 22.54 6.40 4.87
N LEU A 231 22.20 5.11 4.81
CA LEU A 231 20.93 4.54 5.30
C LEU A 231 20.93 4.39 6.81
N ALA A 232 20.99 5.51 7.51
CA ALA A 232 21.19 5.55 8.97
C ALA A 232 20.04 4.94 9.79
N SER A 233 18.84 4.80 9.23
CA SER A 233 17.67 4.23 9.90
C SER A 233 17.48 2.73 9.66
N LEU A 234 18.30 2.13 8.77
CA LEU A 234 18.07 0.77 8.29
C LEU A 234 18.30 -0.26 9.41
N LYS A 235 17.29 -1.12 9.62
CA LYS A 235 17.28 -2.17 10.64
C LYS A 235 17.16 -3.57 10.06
N ILE A 236 16.55 -3.68 8.87
CA ILE A 236 16.36 -4.94 8.18
C ILE A 236 16.94 -4.80 6.78
N LEU A 237 17.92 -5.64 6.46
CA LEU A 237 18.55 -5.74 5.14
C LEU A 237 18.61 -7.20 4.74
N GLN A 238 17.92 -7.58 3.66
CA GLN A 238 17.94 -8.91 3.10
C GLN A 238 18.30 -8.85 1.60
N LEU A 239 19.49 -9.34 1.25
CA LEU A 239 20.07 -9.30 -0.10
C LEU A 239 20.36 -10.69 -0.66
N GLN A 240 20.21 -11.76 0.13
CA GLN A 240 20.59 -13.12 -0.23
C GLN A 240 19.85 -13.64 -1.49
N ASN A 241 20.44 -14.65 -2.11
CA ASN A 241 19.94 -15.28 -3.35
C ASN A 241 19.78 -14.26 -4.49
N ASN A 242 20.86 -13.53 -4.77
CA ASN A 242 21.02 -12.61 -5.88
C ASN A 242 22.34 -12.92 -6.64
N ARG A 243 22.75 -12.05 -7.55
CA ARG A 243 23.97 -12.22 -8.38
C ARG A 243 25.00 -11.12 -8.10
N PHE A 244 25.01 -10.54 -6.89
CA PHE A 244 25.97 -9.50 -6.52
C PHE A 244 27.40 -10.03 -6.59
N ASN A 245 28.30 -9.24 -7.14
CA ASN A 245 29.72 -9.58 -7.29
C ASN A 245 30.61 -8.85 -6.25
N SER A 246 30.07 -7.85 -5.53
CA SER A 246 30.78 -7.11 -4.51
C SER A 246 29.83 -6.58 -3.43
N TYR A 247 30.18 -6.80 -2.17
CA TYR A 247 29.47 -6.31 -1.00
C TYR A 247 30.26 -5.16 -0.32
N LYS A 248 31.21 -4.57 -1.02
CA LYS A 248 32.10 -3.54 -0.47
C LYS A 248 31.33 -2.35 0.09
N GLY A 249 30.23 -1.95 -0.53
CA GLY A 249 29.38 -0.86 -0.06
C GLY A 249 28.78 -1.09 1.34
N LEU A 250 28.69 -2.34 1.81
CA LEU A 250 28.19 -2.64 3.16
C LEU A 250 29.24 -2.36 4.25
N GLN A 251 30.54 -2.22 3.90
CA GLN A 251 31.60 -1.97 4.87
C GLN A 251 31.49 -0.59 5.54
N GLU A 252 30.83 0.35 4.87
CA GLU A 252 30.59 1.72 5.37
C GLU A 252 29.34 1.79 6.29
N MET A 253 28.58 0.70 6.41
CA MET A 253 27.34 0.69 7.20
C MET A 253 27.62 0.39 8.69
N ASP A 254 26.90 1.05 9.59
CA ASP A 254 26.87 0.68 11.00
C ASP A 254 25.99 -0.54 11.22
N THR A 255 26.59 -1.72 11.20
CA THR A 255 25.88 -2.99 11.30
C THR A 255 25.33 -3.31 12.70
N ARG A 256 25.70 -2.53 13.73
CA ARG A 256 25.27 -2.74 15.13
C ARG A 256 23.77 -2.48 15.34
N GLN A 257 23.15 -1.73 14.45
CA GLN A 257 21.74 -1.39 14.52
C GLN A 257 20.82 -2.40 13.84
N PHE A 258 21.38 -3.37 13.08
CA PHE A 258 20.57 -4.33 12.35
C PHE A 258 19.88 -5.34 13.28
N LEU A 259 18.57 -5.53 13.05
CA LEU A 259 17.78 -6.61 13.62
C LEU A 259 17.85 -7.87 12.75
N VAL A 260 17.87 -7.67 11.42
CA VAL A 260 18.03 -8.72 10.41
C VAL A 260 19.05 -8.24 9.38
N PHE A 261 20.06 -9.06 9.16
CA PHE A 261 21.05 -8.83 8.12
C PHE A 261 21.34 -10.16 7.42
N ASP A 262 20.97 -10.29 6.17
CA ASP A 262 21.10 -11.55 5.44
C ASP A 262 21.63 -11.29 4.01
N THR A 263 22.79 -11.88 3.71
CA THR A 263 23.49 -11.77 2.42
C THR A 263 24.11 -13.09 2.04
N ASP A 264 24.53 -13.26 0.79
CA ASP A 264 25.31 -14.41 0.33
C ASP A 264 26.81 -14.30 0.66
N GLU A 265 27.28 -13.16 1.16
CA GLU A 265 28.68 -12.91 1.48
C GLU A 265 29.11 -13.65 2.75
N LYS A 266 29.89 -14.71 2.59
CA LYS A 266 30.36 -15.58 3.70
C LYS A 266 31.48 -14.94 4.53
N THR A 267 32.18 -13.98 3.96
CA THR A 267 33.35 -13.32 4.61
C THR A 267 32.92 -12.08 5.41
N PHE A 268 31.74 -11.56 5.15
CA PHE A 268 31.19 -10.43 5.87
C PHE A 268 30.60 -10.92 7.20
N ASN A 269 31.39 -10.77 8.27
CA ASN A 269 30.94 -11.08 9.63
C ASN A 269 30.65 -9.77 10.36
N PRO A 270 29.41 -9.25 10.28
CA PRO A 270 29.05 -8.06 11.03
C PRO A 270 29.23 -8.36 12.53
N LYS A 271 29.87 -7.43 13.27
CA LYS A 271 29.92 -7.51 14.73
C LYS A 271 28.52 -7.27 15.29
N PHE A 272 27.67 -8.28 15.22
CA PHE A 272 26.40 -8.27 15.94
C PHE A 272 26.69 -8.42 17.44
N ASN A 273 26.09 -7.58 18.27
CA ASN A 273 25.85 -7.96 19.65
C ASN A 273 24.93 -9.18 19.62
N GLU A 274 25.18 -10.18 20.45
CA GLU A 274 24.44 -11.45 20.56
C GLU A 274 22.93 -11.20 20.79
N ILE A 275 22.23 -10.74 19.80
CA ILE A 275 20.78 -10.64 19.80
C ILE A 275 20.28 -11.84 19.02
N GLN A 276 19.44 -12.65 19.65
CA GLN A 276 18.79 -13.80 19.02
C GLN A 276 18.05 -13.33 17.78
N LEU A 277 18.59 -13.68 16.61
CA LEU A 277 17.96 -13.43 15.32
C LEU A 277 16.67 -14.26 15.22
N GLN A 278 15.55 -13.70 15.59
CA GLN A 278 14.27 -14.20 15.11
C GLN A 278 14.20 -13.87 13.62
N ARG A 279 14.09 -14.90 12.80
CA ARG A 279 13.89 -14.77 11.35
C ARG A 279 12.51 -14.14 11.12
N THR A 280 12.46 -12.81 11.07
CA THR A 280 11.29 -12.10 10.59
C THR A 280 11.41 -11.95 9.08
N ARG A 281 10.60 -12.69 8.33
CA ARG A 281 10.41 -12.44 6.90
C ARG A 281 9.35 -11.35 6.76
N MET A 282 9.48 -10.46 5.79
CA MET A 282 8.46 -9.45 5.49
C MET A 282 7.09 -10.08 5.17
N ALA A 283 7.10 -11.35 4.69
CA ALA A 283 5.91 -12.17 4.54
C ALA A 283 5.30 -12.64 5.87
N ASP A 284 6.08 -12.61 6.96
CA ASP A 284 5.68 -13.00 8.30
C ASP A 284 5.36 -11.80 9.19
N THR A 285 5.46 -10.55 8.69
CA THR A 285 5.02 -9.38 9.45
C THR A 285 3.53 -9.53 9.70
N LYS A 286 3.17 -9.78 10.94
CA LYS A 286 1.81 -9.62 11.41
C LYS A 286 1.47 -8.15 11.26
N PHE A 287 0.63 -7.82 10.30
CA PHE A 287 -0.03 -6.53 10.28
C PHE A 287 -0.94 -6.50 11.51
N GLU A 288 -0.53 -5.78 12.53
CA GLU A 288 -1.44 -5.45 13.61
C GLU A 288 -2.57 -4.64 12.98
N ASP A 289 -3.76 -5.24 12.98
CA ASP A 289 -4.97 -4.51 12.71
C ASP A 289 -5.00 -3.38 13.74
N VAL A 290 -4.86 -2.14 13.27
CA VAL A 290 -5.21 -0.99 14.09
C VAL A 290 -6.71 -1.10 14.24
N ASP A 291 -7.14 -1.72 15.35
CA ASP A 291 -8.52 -1.66 15.80
C ASP A 291 -8.83 -0.18 16.08
N ASP A 292 -9.40 0.49 15.09
CA ASP A 292 -10.11 1.75 15.26
C ASP A 292 -11.41 1.47 16.06
N ASN A 293 -11.23 1.07 17.31
CA ASN A 293 -12.28 1.07 18.33
C ASN A 293 -11.88 2.11 19.40
N GLU A 294 -12.20 3.39 19.13
CA GLU A 294 -12.58 4.40 20.10
C GLU A 294 -13.49 5.45 19.44
#